data_f556098228ed657c3c365a6e1b2904b1
#
_entry.id   f556098228ed657c3c365a6e1b2904b1
#
_cell.length_a   1.000
_cell.length_b   1.000
_cell.length_c   1.000
_cell.angle_alpha   90.00
_cell.angle_beta   90.00
_cell.angle_gamma   90.00
#
_symmetry.space_group_name_H-M   'P 1'
#
loop_
_entity.id
_entity.type
_entity.pdbx_description
1 polymer ?
#
loop_
_entity_poly.entity_id
_entity_poly.type
_entity_poly.pdbx_seq_one_letter_code
_entity_poly.pdbx_strand_id
1 'polypeptide(L)'
;NTRIGVNAGNSIASGGNYNTVVGDEAGTAITTGDYNTGIGYVSLDAITTGTLNSALGTYSLSADTLGSRSVAIGHGTLKVQNFTTATDTYNTAVGYAAGEGITTGINNTLIGGQAGDALTSGNNNTVLGYNALSSDTLGDRSVAIGRHALTAQNLTTTTDVYNIAIGYNSGVAITTGIQNTLIGGNSGDALTDADQNVVVGYRALTTDTLGSKTVAIGDQALENQNFTTATDTLNTAVGASAGNQVTTGVQNTFIGGGSGDAITTGASNAAVGANSLTSDTKGQNSVAVG
;
A
#
# COMPACT_ATOMS: atom_id res chain seq x y z
N ASN A 1 18.37 -21.00 -26.41
CA ASN A 1 17.97 -19.58 -26.53
C ASN A 1 17.11 -19.35 -27.76
N THR A 2 15.98 -18.65 -27.62
CA THR A 2 15.14 -18.16 -28.71
C THR A 2 15.32 -16.67 -28.84
N ARG A 3 15.67 -16.17 -30.03
CA ARG A 3 15.94 -14.73 -30.29
C ARG A 3 15.22 -14.32 -31.58
N ILE A 4 14.31 -13.33 -31.46
CA ILE A 4 13.51 -12.79 -32.58
C ILE A 4 13.45 -11.26 -32.45
N GLY A 5 14.04 -10.56 -33.39
CA GLY A 5 14.09 -9.10 -33.46
C GLY A 5 15.50 -8.57 -33.74
N VAL A 6 15.59 -7.30 -34.10
CA VAL A 6 16.88 -6.64 -34.33
C VAL A 6 17.62 -6.55 -32.97
N ASN A 7 18.88 -6.99 -32.93
CA ASN A 7 19.73 -7.06 -31.75
C ASN A 7 19.19 -7.90 -30.56
N ALA A 8 18.10 -8.67 -30.73
CA ALA A 8 17.56 -9.51 -29.67
C ALA A 8 18.62 -10.50 -29.17
N GLY A 9 18.99 -10.44 -27.88
CA GLY A 9 19.98 -11.28 -27.23
C GLY A 9 21.35 -11.24 -27.89
N ASN A 10 21.75 -10.10 -28.45
CA ASN A 10 22.96 -9.98 -29.26
C ASN A 10 24.25 -10.33 -28.52
N SER A 11 24.30 -10.08 -27.19
CA SER A 11 25.47 -10.35 -26.35
C SER A 11 25.47 -11.73 -25.68
N ILE A 12 24.45 -12.58 -25.90
CA ILE A 12 24.37 -13.88 -25.24
C ILE A 12 25.60 -14.73 -25.64
N ALA A 13 26.46 -14.98 -24.63
CA ALA A 13 27.71 -15.71 -24.76
C ALA A 13 27.55 -17.21 -24.42
N SER A 14 28.63 -17.97 -24.53
CA SER A 14 28.70 -19.34 -24.04
C SER A 14 28.50 -19.35 -22.52
N GLY A 15 27.45 -20.02 -22.04
CA GLY A 15 27.04 -20.00 -20.62
C GLY A 15 25.66 -19.38 -20.41
N GLY A 16 25.19 -18.46 -21.26
CA GLY A 16 23.82 -17.94 -21.24
C GLY A 16 22.85 -18.90 -21.93
N ASN A 17 22.04 -19.63 -21.18
CA ASN A 17 21.17 -20.70 -21.68
C ASN A 17 19.69 -20.46 -21.35
N TYR A 18 18.83 -21.12 -22.12
CA TYR A 18 17.37 -21.15 -21.85
C TYR A 18 16.70 -19.76 -21.83
N ASN A 19 17.27 -18.77 -22.51
CA ASN A 19 16.68 -17.45 -22.65
C ASN A 19 15.72 -17.38 -23.84
N THR A 20 14.59 -16.70 -23.68
CA THR A 20 13.66 -16.37 -24.77
C THR A 20 13.53 -14.85 -24.84
N VAL A 21 14.03 -14.24 -25.92
CA VAL A 21 13.96 -12.77 -26.14
C VAL A 21 13.33 -12.50 -27.52
N VAL A 22 12.23 -11.72 -27.48
CA VAL A 22 11.42 -11.39 -28.66
C VAL A 22 11.11 -9.90 -28.68
N GLY A 23 11.61 -9.20 -29.65
CA GLY A 23 11.46 -7.75 -29.82
C GLY A 23 12.78 -7.08 -30.14
N ASP A 24 12.71 -5.90 -30.76
CA ASP A 24 13.91 -5.13 -31.04
C ASP A 24 14.58 -4.73 -29.72
N GLU A 25 15.89 -4.85 -29.62
CA GLU A 25 16.71 -4.57 -28.42
C GLU A 25 16.31 -5.43 -27.18
N ALA A 26 15.51 -6.49 -27.32
CA ALA A 26 15.16 -7.34 -26.19
C ALA A 26 16.37 -8.14 -25.68
N GLY A 27 16.71 -8.02 -24.38
CA GLY A 27 17.80 -8.76 -23.74
C GLY A 27 19.16 -8.54 -24.36
N THR A 28 19.44 -7.36 -24.90
CA THR A 28 20.64 -7.06 -25.70
C THR A 28 21.93 -7.29 -24.90
N ALA A 29 21.96 -6.93 -23.63
CA ALA A 29 23.14 -7.05 -22.77
C ALA A 29 23.31 -8.42 -22.10
N ILE A 30 22.37 -9.35 -22.23
CA ILE A 30 22.49 -10.69 -21.60
C ILE A 30 23.78 -11.34 -22.04
N THR A 31 24.63 -11.74 -21.09
CA THR A 31 25.88 -12.46 -21.36
C THR A 31 25.78 -13.93 -20.92
N THR A 32 25.83 -14.18 -19.61
CA THR A 32 25.78 -15.52 -19.03
C THR A 32 24.53 -15.75 -18.18
N GLY A 33 23.59 -14.79 -18.11
CA GLY A 33 22.32 -14.97 -17.43
C GLY A 33 21.46 -16.06 -18.06
N ASP A 34 20.83 -16.90 -17.24
CA ASP A 34 20.03 -18.05 -17.65
C ASP A 34 18.54 -17.86 -17.37
N TYR A 35 17.70 -18.59 -18.10
CA TYR A 35 16.27 -18.70 -17.85
C TYR A 35 15.51 -17.37 -17.86
N ASN A 36 15.94 -16.39 -18.65
CA ASN A 36 15.24 -15.12 -18.77
C ASN A 36 14.24 -15.15 -19.93
N THR A 37 13.07 -14.58 -19.74
CA THR A 37 12.06 -14.37 -20.78
C THR A 37 11.81 -12.87 -20.95
N GLY A 38 12.22 -12.29 -22.08
CA GLY A 38 12.01 -10.88 -22.43
C GLY A 38 11.21 -10.76 -23.72
N ILE A 39 9.99 -10.19 -23.66
CA ILE A 39 9.14 -10.00 -24.84
C ILE A 39 8.68 -8.54 -24.89
N GLY A 40 9.13 -7.81 -25.89
CA GLY A 40 8.82 -6.41 -26.11
C GLY A 40 10.05 -5.60 -26.48
N TYR A 41 9.84 -4.41 -27.05
CA TYR A 41 10.91 -3.47 -27.36
C TYR A 41 11.67 -3.08 -26.09
N VAL A 42 13.01 -3.24 -26.07
CA VAL A 42 13.90 -2.89 -24.95
C VAL A 42 13.52 -3.62 -23.63
N SER A 43 12.88 -4.80 -23.71
CA SER A 43 12.62 -5.60 -22.51
C SER A 43 13.89 -6.33 -22.05
N LEU A 44 14.22 -6.35 -20.73
CA LEU A 44 15.45 -6.95 -20.18
C LEU A 44 16.76 -6.43 -20.84
N ASP A 45 16.75 -5.23 -21.39
CA ASP A 45 17.84 -4.74 -22.22
C ASP A 45 19.20 -4.70 -21.50
N ALA A 46 19.23 -4.25 -20.25
CA ALA A 46 20.46 -4.10 -19.48
C ALA A 46 20.90 -5.36 -18.70
N ILE A 47 20.07 -6.40 -18.60
CA ILE A 47 20.42 -7.63 -17.87
C ILE A 47 21.69 -8.25 -18.43
N THR A 48 22.67 -8.54 -17.58
CA THR A 48 23.93 -9.19 -17.96
C THR A 48 24.02 -10.63 -17.46
N THR A 49 24.10 -10.84 -16.16
CA THR A 49 24.22 -12.14 -15.50
C THR A 49 22.98 -12.49 -14.64
N GLY A 50 22.00 -11.57 -14.52
CA GLY A 50 20.74 -11.83 -13.83
C GLY A 50 19.99 -13.01 -14.44
N THR A 51 19.32 -13.80 -13.60
CA THR A 51 18.67 -15.05 -13.99
C THR A 51 17.21 -15.10 -13.58
N LEU A 52 16.42 -15.97 -14.26
CA LEU A 52 15.04 -16.27 -13.88
C LEU A 52 14.10 -15.04 -13.91
N ASN A 53 14.38 -14.07 -14.76
CA ASN A 53 13.52 -12.90 -14.92
C ASN A 53 12.48 -13.13 -16.02
N SER A 54 11.26 -12.66 -15.82
CA SER A 54 10.18 -12.68 -16.79
C SER A 54 9.69 -11.26 -17.05
N ALA A 55 9.94 -10.71 -18.24
CA ALA A 55 9.54 -9.37 -18.63
C ALA A 55 8.71 -9.40 -19.92
N LEU A 56 7.49 -8.87 -19.86
CA LEU A 56 6.58 -8.80 -21.00
C LEU A 56 6.03 -7.37 -21.12
N GLY A 57 6.50 -6.66 -22.11
CA GLY A 57 6.09 -5.27 -22.38
C GLY A 57 7.26 -4.40 -22.82
N THR A 58 6.94 -3.29 -23.48
CA THR A 58 7.94 -2.29 -23.85
C THR A 58 8.57 -1.67 -22.59
N TYR A 59 9.90 -1.59 -22.54
CA TYR A 59 10.69 -1.09 -21.38
C TYR A 59 10.44 -1.85 -20.07
N SER A 60 9.93 -3.08 -20.09
CA SER A 60 9.80 -3.89 -18.88
C SER A 60 11.17 -4.36 -18.40
N LEU A 61 11.51 -4.07 -17.13
CA LEU A 61 12.79 -4.44 -16.48
C LEU A 61 14.01 -4.05 -17.33
N SER A 62 13.98 -2.83 -17.91
CA SER A 62 14.96 -2.45 -18.94
C SER A 62 16.30 -1.93 -18.38
N ALA A 63 16.38 -1.52 -17.14
CA ALA A 63 17.61 -0.95 -16.55
C ALA A 63 18.37 -1.92 -15.63
N ASP A 64 17.78 -3.02 -15.22
CA ASP A 64 18.39 -3.96 -14.27
C ASP A 64 19.57 -4.70 -14.89
N THR A 65 20.68 -4.77 -14.18
CA THR A 65 21.90 -5.42 -14.67
C THR A 65 22.15 -6.79 -14.04
N LEU A 66 21.94 -6.95 -12.75
CA LEU A 66 22.32 -8.13 -11.96
C LEU A 66 21.18 -8.71 -11.11
N GLY A 67 19.99 -8.12 -11.17
CA GLY A 67 18.82 -8.63 -10.45
C GLY A 67 18.29 -9.93 -11.04
N SER A 68 17.76 -10.79 -10.19
CA SER A 68 17.21 -12.08 -10.53
C SER A 68 15.83 -12.30 -9.96
N ARG A 69 15.02 -13.18 -10.56
CA ARG A 69 13.70 -13.60 -10.06
C ARG A 69 12.65 -12.50 -10.03
N SER A 70 12.74 -11.53 -10.94
CA SER A 70 11.71 -10.50 -11.13
C SER A 70 10.66 -10.93 -12.15
N VAL A 71 9.41 -10.55 -11.91
CA VAL A 71 8.31 -10.63 -12.89
C VAL A 71 7.82 -9.22 -13.20
N ALA A 72 7.92 -8.80 -14.46
CA ALA A 72 7.55 -7.47 -14.94
C ALA A 72 6.63 -7.59 -16.17
N ILE A 73 5.32 -7.40 -16.00
CA ILE A 73 4.34 -7.55 -17.09
C ILE A 73 3.59 -6.24 -17.31
N GLY A 74 3.84 -5.58 -18.41
CA GLY A 74 3.25 -4.29 -18.79
C GLY A 74 4.29 -3.31 -19.30
N HIS A 75 3.83 -2.21 -19.90
CA HIS A 75 4.72 -1.12 -20.33
C HIS A 75 5.37 -0.44 -19.13
N GLY A 76 6.70 -0.29 -19.13
CA GLY A 76 7.44 0.43 -18.11
C GLY A 76 7.44 -0.19 -16.71
N THR A 77 7.03 -1.48 -16.58
CA THR A 77 7.06 -2.18 -15.30
C THR A 77 8.49 -2.42 -14.82
N LEU A 78 8.78 -2.09 -13.54
CA LEU A 78 10.13 -2.19 -12.94
C LEU A 78 11.22 -1.55 -13.82
N LYS A 79 10.88 -0.48 -14.53
CA LYS A 79 11.70 0.09 -15.60
C LYS A 79 13.09 0.53 -15.13
N VAL A 80 13.18 1.13 -13.94
CA VAL A 80 14.45 1.66 -13.42
C VAL A 80 15.08 0.76 -12.33
N GLN A 81 14.50 -0.43 -12.07
CA GLN A 81 15.14 -1.39 -11.17
C GLN A 81 16.57 -1.63 -11.63
N ASN A 82 17.54 -1.53 -10.71
CA ASN A 82 18.94 -1.77 -11.06
C ASN A 82 19.78 -2.17 -9.85
N PHE A 83 20.16 -3.43 -9.84
CA PHE A 83 21.06 -3.98 -8.83
C PHE A 83 22.50 -4.06 -9.38
N THR A 84 23.44 -3.45 -8.66
CA THR A 84 24.88 -3.47 -9.00
C THR A 84 25.62 -4.65 -8.38
N THR A 85 24.94 -5.50 -7.63
CA THR A 85 25.40 -6.78 -7.10
C THR A 85 24.36 -7.85 -7.41
N ALA A 86 24.79 -9.11 -7.56
CA ALA A 86 23.87 -10.21 -7.81
C ALA A 86 22.85 -10.32 -6.66
N THR A 87 21.59 -10.08 -6.95
CA THR A 87 20.51 -9.99 -5.95
C THR A 87 19.28 -10.76 -6.42
N ASP A 88 18.76 -11.62 -5.56
CA ASP A 88 17.43 -12.19 -5.72
C ASP A 88 16.38 -11.17 -5.30
N THR A 89 15.67 -10.59 -6.25
CA THR A 89 14.79 -9.43 -6.00
C THR A 89 13.41 -9.83 -5.53
N TYR A 90 12.85 -10.92 -6.07
CA TYR A 90 11.49 -11.40 -5.85
C TYR A 90 10.40 -10.34 -6.04
N ASN A 91 10.64 -9.34 -6.90
CA ASN A 91 9.63 -8.36 -7.25
C ASN A 91 8.67 -8.93 -8.30
N THR A 92 7.37 -8.78 -8.06
CA THR A 92 6.32 -9.11 -9.04
C THR A 92 5.53 -7.84 -9.34
N ALA A 93 5.62 -7.34 -10.57
CA ALA A 93 4.90 -6.15 -11.02
C ALA A 93 4.08 -6.44 -12.28
N VAL A 94 2.78 -6.15 -12.25
CA VAL A 94 1.86 -6.38 -13.36
C VAL A 94 0.97 -5.15 -13.56
N GLY A 95 1.08 -4.51 -14.71
CA GLY A 95 0.28 -3.32 -15.04
C GLY A 95 1.11 -2.25 -15.75
N TYR A 96 0.46 -1.21 -16.28
CA TYR A 96 1.16 -0.03 -16.83
C TYR A 96 1.94 0.67 -15.71
N ALA A 97 3.24 0.83 -15.87
CA ALA A 97 4.13 1.53 -14.92
C ALA A 97 4.08 1.00 -13.48
N ALA A 98 3.66 -0.27 -13.24
CA ALA A 98 3.69 -0.85 -11.90
C ALA A 98 5.14 -0.94 -11.41
N GLY A 99 5.44 -0.35 -10.25
CA GLY A 99 6.78 -0.29 -9.69
C GLY A 99 7.81 0.41 -10.58
N GLU A 100 7.41 1.35 -11.44
CA GLU A 100 8.32 1.99 -12.40
C GLU A 100 9.53 2.62 -11.72
N GLY A 101 9.35 3.22 -10.52
CA GLY A 101 10.38 3.91 -9.75
C GLY A 101 11.29 3.02 -8.91
N ILE A 102 10.99 1.70 -8.80
CA ILE A 102 11.82 0.81 -7.99
C ILE A 102 13.26 0.81 -8.52
N THR A 103 14.22 1.09 -7.63
CA THR A 103 15.65 1.00 -7.92
C THR A 103 16.25 -0.24 -7.25
N THR A 104 16.18 -0.33 -5.92
CA THR A 104 16.80 -1.39 -5.11
C THR A 104 15.82 -2.07 -4.14
N GLY A 105 14.52 -1.73 -4.18
CA GLY A 105 13.49 -2.40 -3.39
C GLY A 105 13.32 -3.86 -3.78
N ILE A 106 13.09 -4.74 -2.81
CA ILE A 106 12.92 -6.19 -3.01
C ILE A 106 11.65 -6.73 -2.37
N ASN A 107 11.22 -7.92 -2.80
CA ASN A 107 10.06 -8.64 -2.25
C ASN A 107 8.74 -7.87 -2.36
N ASN A 108 8.57 -7.06 -3.40
CA ASN A 108 7.34 -6.31 -3.61
C ASN A 108 6.40 -7.05 -4.58
N THR A 109 5.10 -7.04 -4.28
CA THR A 109 4.03 -7.50 -5.18
C THR A 109 3.18 -6.30 -5.56
N LEU A 110 3.24 -5.85 -6.83
CA LEU A 110 2.64 -4.62 -7.34
C LEU A 110 1.74 -4.94 -8.53
N ILE A 111 0.44 -4.96 -8.36
CA ILE A 111 -0.51 -5.35 -9.41
C ILE A 111 -1.53 -4.23 -9.64
N GLY A 112 -1.51 -3.65 -10.81
CA GLY A 112 -2.38 -2.53 -11.21
C GLY A 112 -1.61 -1.44 -11.94
N GLY A 113 -2.32 -0.61 -12.70
CA GLY A 113 -1.68 0.56 -13.32
C GLY A 113 -1.16 1.49 -12.24
N GLN A 114 0.12 1.88 -12.31
CA GLN A 114 0.80 2.77 -11.36
C GLN A 114 0.72 2.29 -9.90
N ALA A 115 0.64 0.96 -9.68
CA ALA A 115 0.74 0.39 -8.34
C ALA A 115 2.17 0.53 -7.82
N GLY A 116 2.38 1.26 -6.72
CA GLY A 116 3.69 1.48 -6.12
C GLY A 116 4.72 2.11 -7.06
N ASP A 117 4.29 2.96 -8.00
CA ASP A 117 5.14 3.48 -9.07
C ASP A 117 6.21 4.46 -8.61
N ALA A 118 6.05 5.10 -7.44
CA ALA A 118 7.07 5.96 -6.84
C ALA A 118 8.05 5.22 -5.92
N LEU A 119 7.78 3.97 -5.52
CA LEU A 119 8.69 3.21 -4.66
C LEU A 119 10.11 3.19 -5.26
N THR A 120 11.11 3.44 -4.42
CA THR A 120 12.53 3.38 -4.83
C THR A 120 13.26 2.23 -4.16
N SER A 121 13.41 2.25 -2.85
CA SER A 121 14.05 1.18 -2.07
C SER A 121 13.11 0.51 -1.05
N GLY A 122 11.81 0.84 -1.06
CA GLY A 122 10.81 0.20 -0.20
C GLY A 122 10.69 -1.31 -0.47
N ASN A 123 10.59 -2.10 0.60
CA ASN A 123 10.62 -3.55 0.57
C ASN A 123 9.36 -4.19 1.15
N ASN A 124 9.08 -5.43 0.73
CA ASN A 124 8.04 -6.27 1.33
C ASN A 124 6.62 -5.65 1.26
N ASN A 125 6.34 -4.85 0.24
CA ASN A 125 5.03 -4.23 0.05
C ASN A 125 4.13 -5.13 -0.80
N THR A 126 2.84 -5.19 -0.45
CA THR A 126 1.79 -5.85 -1.22
C THR A 126 0.79 -4.80 -1.71
N VAL A 127 0.77 -4.54 -2.99
CA VAL A 127 -0.01 -3.46 -3.60
C VAL A 127 -0.88 -4.03 -4.72
N LEU A 128 -2.19 -3.87 -4.62
CA LEU A 128 -3.14 -4.34 -5.63
C LEU A 128 -4.20 -3.27 -5.90
N GLY A 129 -4.11 -2.60 -7.02
CA GLY A 129 -5.09 -1.58 -7.44
C GLY A 129 -4.46 -0.44 -8.24
N TYR A 130 -5.30 0.27 -8.99
CA TYR A 130 -4.88 1.46 -9.72
C TYR A 130 -4.47 2.57 -8.74
N ASN A 131 -3.28 3.15 -8.89
CA ASN A 131 -2.70 4.18 -8.02
C ASN A 131 -2.67 3.82 -6.53
N ALA A 132 -2.65 2.54 -6.17
CA ALA A 132 -2.42 2.15 -4.79
C ALA A 132 -0.94 2.38 -4.43
N LEU A 133 -0.66 2.96 -3.26
CA LEU A 133 0.68 3.27 -2.75
C LEU A 133 1.56 4.03 -3.77
N SER A 134 0.95 4.95 -4.54
CA SER A 134 1.64 5.55 -5.70
C SER A 134 2.56 6.72 -5.36
N SER A 135 2.57 7.22 -4.12
CA SER A 135 3.47 8.32 -3.72
C SER A 135 4.60 7.88 -2.79
N ASP A 136 4.53 6.69 -2.23
CA ASP A 136 5.53 6.23 -1.27
C ASP A 136 6.85 5.89 -1.96
N THR A 137 7.94 6.35 -1.37
CA THR A 137 9.29 6.13 -1.91
C THR A 137 10.11 5.12 -1.12
N LEU A 138 9.99 5.11 0.20
CA LEU A 138 10.90 4.40 1.11
C LEU A 138 10.19 3.52 2.16
N GLY A 139 8.86 3.48 2.18
CA GLY A 139 8.10 2.69 3.15
C GLY A 139 8.19 1.18 2.91
N ASP A 140 8.36 0.44 3.99
CA ASP A 140 8.42 -1.02 4.00
C ASP A 140 7.14 -1.63 4.59
N ARG A 141 6.79 -2.85 4.19
CA ARG A 141 5.78 -3.71 4.83
C ARG A 141 4.36 -3.13 4.84
N SER A 142 4.00 -2.37 3.82
CA SER A 142 2.62 -1.89 3.62
C SER A 142 1.79 -2.89 2.82
N VAL A 143 0.50 -2.99 3.15
CA VAL A 143 -0.51 -3.69 2.36
C VAL A 143 -1.53 -2.68 1.86
N ALA A 144 -1.57 -2.42 0.55
CA ALA A 144 -2.49 -1.48 -0.09
C ALA A 144 -3.32 -2.20 -1.15
N ILE A 145 -4.56 -2.55 -0.86
CA ILE A 145 -5.44 -3.28 -1.76
C ILE A 145 -6.70 -2.47 -2.05
N GLY A 146 -6.86 -2.05 -3.28
CA GLY A 146 -7.98 -1.23 -3.74
C GLY A 146 -7.50 0.00 -4.50
N ARG A 147 -8.40 0.54 -5.35
CA ARG A 147 -8.08 1.78 -6.07
C ARG A 147 -7.81 2.91 -5.07
N HIS A 148 -6.66 3.57 -5.20
CA HIS A 148 -6.20 4.67 -4.35
C HIS A 148 -5.99 4.31 -2.85
N ALA A 149 -5.86 3.05 -2.47
CA ALA A 149 -5.45 2.70 -1.11
C ALA A 149 -4.04 3.25 -0.82
N LEU A 150 -3.85 3.97 0.30
CA LEU A 150 -2.57 4.59 0.72
C LEU A 150 -1.91 5.46 -0.36
N THR A 151 -2.68 6.12 -1.22
CA THR A 151 -2.09 6.90 -2.35
C THR A 151 -1.10 7.97 -1.89
N ALA A 152 -1.41 8.70 -0.80
CA ALA A 152 -0.58 9.82 -0.33
C ALA A 152 0.57 9.38 0.61
N GLN A 153 0.63 8.10 1.03
CA GLN A 153 1.71 7.63 1.90
C GLN A 153 3.06 7.96 1.27
N ASN A 154 3.93 8.62 2.03
CA ASN A 154 5.27 8.96 1.55
C ASN A 154 6.25 9.17 2.71
N LEU A 155 7.03 8.17 2.98
CA LEU A 155 8.06 8.18 4.01
C LEU A 155 9.36 8.74 3.42
N THR A 156 9.98 9.68 4.12
CA THR A 156 11.25 10.31 3.71
C THR A 156 12.50 9.58 4.22
N THR A 157 12.30 8.54 5.00
CA THR A 157 13.34 7.63 5.51
C THR A 157 12.83 6.20 5.41
N THR A 158 13.72 5.24 5.25
CA THR A 158 13.35 3.81 5.29
C THR A 158 12.69 3.50 6.62
N THR A 159 11.43 3.12 6.58
CA THR A 159 10.59 2.93 7.77
C THR A 159 9.75 1.67 7.61
N ASP A 160 9.73 0.86 8.64
CA ASP A 160 8.78 -0.24 8.80
C ASP A 160 7.38 0.34 9.10
N VAL A 161 6.55 0.48 8.09
CA VAL A 161 5.27 1.21 8.17
C VAL A 161 4.16 0.37 8.79
N TYR A 162 4.04 -0.87 8.38
CA TYR A 162 2.98 -1.80 8.80
C TYR A 162 1.55 -1.28 8.63
N ASN A 163 1.29 -0.41 7.65
CA ASN A 163 -0.06 -0.02 7.30
C ASN A 163 -0.74 -1.11 6.47
N ILE A 164 -1.99 -1.43 6.83
CA ILE A 164 -2.88 -2.30 6.07
C ILE A 164 -4.09 -1.46 5.65
N ALA A 165 -4.25 -1.23 4.35
CA ALA A 165 -5.40 -0.53 3.79
C ALA A 165 -6.06 -1.38 2.70
N ILE A 166 -7.30 -1.78 2.94
CA ILE A 166 -8.07 -2.63 2.02
C ILE A 166 -9.41 -1.98 1.72
N GLY A 167 -9.58 -1.49 0.52
CA GLY A 167 -10.81 -0.84 0.05
C GLY A 167 -10.54 0.36 -0.85
N TYR A 168 -11.58 0.85 -1.54
CA TYR A 168 -11.53 2.08 -2.33
C TYR A 168 -11.23 3.26 -1.40
N ASN A 169 -10.20 4.06 -1.69
CA ASN A 169 -9.75 5.21 -0.90
C ASN A 169 -9.44 4.89 0.58
N SER A 170 -9.20 3.65 0.95
CA SER A 170 -8.81 3.31 2.34
C SER A 170 -7.48 3.98 2.68
N GLY A 171 -7.45 4.82 3.71
CA GLY A 171 -6.27 5.57 4.13
C GLY A 171 -5.65 6.46 3.04
N VAL A 172 -6.46 6.97 2.09
CA VAL A 172 -5.96 7.68 0.91
C VAL A 172 -5.11 8.91 1.23
N ALA A 173 -5.37 9.58 2.35
CA ALA A 173 -4.65 10.79 2.79
C ALA A 173 -3.48 10.51 3.75
N ILE A 174 -3.26 9.27 4.20
CA ILE A 174 -2.13 8.95 5.06
C ILE A 174 -0.83 9.39 4.38
N THR A 175 -0.02 10.16 5.10
CA THR A 175 1.30 10.61 4.65
C THR A 175 2.42 9.88 5.39
N THR A 176 2.54 10.11 6.68
CA THR A 176 3.61 9.57 7.54
C THR A 176 3.09 8.66 8.66
N GLY A 177 1.77 8.57 8.84
CA GLY A 177 1.15 7.69 9.85
C GLY A 177 1.48 6.22 9.63
N ILE A 178 1.73 5.49 10.72
CA ILE A 178 2.18 4.09 10.71
C ILE A 178 1.29 3.17 11.57
N GLN A 179 1.39 1.86 11.31
CA GLN A 179 0.73 0.81 12.11
C GLN A 179 -0.81 0.94 12.12
N ASN A 180 -1.40 1.42 11.02
CA ASN A 180 -2.84 1.52 10.87
C ASN A 180 -3.41 0.29 10.16
N THR A 181 -4.54 -0.21 10.61
CA THR A 181 -5.34 -1.26 9.94
C THR A 181 -6.67 -0.66 9.49
N LEU A 182 -6.83 -0.43 8.19
CA LEU A 182 -7.96 0.26 7.57
C LEU A 182 -8.64 -0.65 6.56
N ILE A 183 -9.84 -1.14 6.84
CA ILE A 183 -10.54 -2.10 5.98
C ILE A 183 -11.95 -1.59 5.69
N GLY A 184 -12.21 -1.26 4.45
CA GLY A 184 -13.51 -0.75 3.98
C GLY A 184 -13.36 0.42 3.01
N GLY A 185 -14.40 0.71 2.23
CA GLY A 185 -14.40 1.90 1.37
C GLY A 185 -14.38 3.18 2.21
N ASN A 186 -13.47 4.10 1.91
CA ASN A 186 -13.26 5.36 2.65
C ASN A 186 -13.03 5.15 4.16
N SER A 187 -12.42 4.04 4.57
CA SER A 187 -12.04 3.82 5.97
C SER A 187 -10.79 4.64 6.30
N GLY A 188 -10.88 5.51 7.32
CA GLY A 188 -9.77 6.38 7.73
C GLY A 188 -9.20 7.23 6.60
N ASP A 189 -10.02 7.66 5.65
CA ASP A 189 -9.57 8.27 4.41
C ASP A 189 -9.03 9.72 4.58
N ALA A 190 -9.33 10.39 5.71
CA ALA A 190 -8.75 11.69 6.05
C ALA A 190 -7.52 11.63 6.96
N LEU A 191 -7.17 10.46 7.53
CA LEU A 191 -6.00 10.31 8.40
C LEU A 191 -4.72 10.73 7.65
N THR A 192 -3.83 11.47 8.31
CA THR A 192 -2.56 11.95 7.73
C THR A 192 -1.34 11.39 8.45
N ASP A 193 -1.04 11.87 9.67
CA ASP A 193 0.10 11.47 10.51
C ASP A 193 -0.38 10.79 11.80
N ALA A 194 -1.44 10.01 11.67
CA ALA A 194 -2.08 9.30 12.77
C ALA A 194 -1.63 7.85 12.81
N ASP A 195 -1.39 7.32 14.01
CA ASP A 195 -0.80 6.00 14.21
C ASP A 195 -1.71 5.03 14.95
N GLN A 196 -1.49 3.74 14.73
CA GLN A 196 -2.03 2.66 15.57
C GLN A 196 -3.56 2.63 15.62
N ASN A 197 -4.22 2.98 14.52
CA ASN A 197 -5.67 2.93 14.42
C ASN A 197 -6.13 1.57 13.84
N VAL A 198 -7.24 1.05 14.35
CA VAL A 198 -7.95 -0.10 13.80
C VAL A 198 -9.31 0.35 13.32
N VAL A 199 -9.50 0.43 12.00
CA VAL A 199 -10.70 0.97 11.35
C VAL A 199 -11.26 -0.06 10.39
N VAL A 200 -12.45 -0.57 10.66
CA VAL A 200 -13.09 -1.61 9.84
C VAL A 200 -14.54 -1.22 9.56
N GLY A 201 -14.86 -0.89 8.34
CA GLY A 201 -16.22 -0.52 7.92
C GLY A 201 -16.23 0.57 6.85
N TYR A 202 -17.34 0.67 6.12
CA TYR A 202 -17.55 1.76 5.17
C TYR A 202 -17.64 3.09 5.93
N ARG A 203 -16.81 4.09 5.54
CA ARG A 203 -16.76 5.42 6.19
C ARG A 203 -16.52 5.40 7.71
N ALA A 204 -15.93 4.35 8.26
CA ALA A 204 -15.48 4.38 9.63
C ALA A 204 -14.29 5.35 9.76
N LEU A 205 -14.29 6.22 10.77
CA LEU A 205 -13.25 7.21 11.07
C LEU A 205 -12.87 8.10 9.85
N THR A 206 -13.86 8.51 9.05
CA THR A 206 -13.61 9.16 7.74
C THR A 206 -13.23 10.64 7.85
N THR A 207 -13.41 11.28 9.01
CA THR A 207 -13.15 12.73 9.17
C THR A 207 -11.86 13.03 9.95
N ASP A 208 -11.37 12.08 10.73
CA ASP A 208 -10.22 12.28 11.62
C ASP A 208 -8.91 12.44 10.83
N THR A 209 -8.12 13.41 11.25
CA THR A 209 -6.83 13.69 10.59
C THR A 209 -5.61 13.26 11.39
N LEU A 210 -5.61 13.46 12.72
CA LEU A 210 -4.44 13.27 13.59
C LEU A 210 -4.75 12.47 14.87
N GLY A 211 -5.93 11.85 14.97
CA GLY A 211 -6.27 10.97 16.09
C GLY A 211 -5.60 9.61 15.98
N SER A 212 -4.89 9.20 17.02
CA SER A 212 -4.18 7.93 17.11
C SER A 212 -4.80 6.99 18.14
N LYS A 213 -4.50 5.68 18.02
CA LYS A 213 -4.96 4.64 18.97
C LYS A 213 -6.47 4.53 19.07
N THR A 214 -7.16 4.71 17.95
CA THR A 214 -8.61 4.57 17.82
C THR A 214 -8.98 3.18 17.33
N VAL A 215 -10.04 2.60 17.90
CA VAL A 215 -10.70 1.40 17.36
C VAL A 215 -12.10 1.80 16.88
N ALA A 216 -12.34 1.75 15.57
CA ALA A 216 -13.62 2.07 14.92
C ALA A 216 -14.05 0.89 14.03
N ILE A 217 -14.98 0.08 14.49
CA ILE A 217 -15.44 -1.13 13.78
C ILE A 217 -16.95 -1.06 13.55
N GLY A 218 -17.35 -0.90 12.31
CA GLY A 218 -18.76 -0.80 11.89
C GLY A 218 -18.91 0.29 10.82
N ASP A 219 -20.01 0.22 10.06
CA ASP A 219 -20.41 1.26 9.13
C ASP A 219 -20.55 2.58 9.88
N GLN A 220 -19.83 3.64 9.44
CA GLN A 220 -19.86 4.97 10.05
C GLN A 220 -19.48 5.04 11.56
N ALA A 221 -18.77 4.06 12.08
CA ALA A 221 -18.26 4.12 13.45
C ALA A 221 -17.26 5.28 13.59
N LEU A 222 -17.44 6.17 14.59
CA LEU A 222 -16.64 7.39 14.83
C LEU A 222 -16.49 8.27 13.57
N GLU A 223 -17.50 8.32 12.70
CA GLU A 223 -17.44 9.00 11.40
C GLU A 223 -16.98 10.47 11.52
N ASN A 224 -17.47 11.18 12.54
CA ASN A 224 -17.22 12.62 12.72
C ASN A 224 -16.07 12.95 13.70
N GLN A 225 -15.36 11.92 14.22
CA GLN A 225 -14.17 12.17 15.04
C GLN A 225 -13.17 12.98 14.22
N ASN A 226 -12.63 14.07 14.82
CA ASN A 226 -11.65 14.89 14.13
C ASN A 226 -10.72 15.63 15.11
N PHE A 227 -9.53 15.14 15.21
CA PHE A 227 -8.44 15.78 15.95
C PHE A 227 -7.50 16.48 14.98
N THR A 228 -7.37 17.80 15.12
CA THR A 228 -6.48 18.63 14.30
C THR A 228 -5.09 18.81 14.92
N THR A 229 -4.84 18.18 16.06
CA THR A 229 -3.54 18.05 16.72
C THR A 229 -3.31 16.58 17.05
N ALA A 230 -2.06 16.12 17.03
CA ALA A 230 -1.72 14.75 17.35
C ALA A 230 -2.23 14.37 18.75
N THR A 231 -3.14 13.42 18.81
CA THR A 231 -3.85 13.04 20.04
C THR A 231 -4.02 11.54 20.14
N ASP A 232 -3.62 10.96 21.26
CA ASP A 232 -3.99 9.59 21.62
C ASP A 232 -5.45 9.59 22.06
N THR A 233 -6.36 9.17 21.20
CA THR A 233 -7.80 9.27 21.47
C THR A 233 -8.28 8.23 22.46
N LEU A 234 -7.76 7.00 22.35
CA LEU A 234 -8.15 5.84 23.13
C LEU A 234 -9.66 5.54 23.06
N ASN A 235 -10.31 5.94 21.96
CA ASN A 235 -11.71 5.65 21.72
C ASN A 235 -11.86 4.23 21.14
N THR A 236 -12.85 3.51 21.63
CA THR A 236 -13.26 2.20 21.09
C THR A 236 -14.73 2.25 20.72
N ALA A 237 -15.06 2.10 19.44
CA ALA A 237 -16.43 2.05 18.94
C ALA A 237 -16.61 0.79 18.08
N VAL A 238 -17.53 -0.07 18.49
CA VAL A 238 -17.85 -1.34 17.80
C VAL A 238 -19.35 -1.43 17.57
N GLY A 239 -19.77 -1.27 16.34
CA GLY A 239 -21.17 -1.28 15.91
C GLY A 239 -21.43 -0.22 14.84
N ALA A 240 -22.45 -0.44 13.98
CA ALA A 240 -22.85 0.57 13.00
C ALA A 240 -23.23 1.88 13.72
N SER A 241 -22.68 2.99 13.27
CA SER A 241 -22.86 4.34 13.84
C SER A 241 -22.48 4.47 15.35
N ALA A 242 -21.71 3.53 15.91
CA ALA A 242 -21.22 3.67 17.28
C ALA A 242 -20.34 4.91 17.40
N GLY A 243 -20.66 5.82 18.33
CA GLY A 243 -19.95 7.08 18.53
C GLY A 243 -19.96 8.02 17.32
N ASN A 244 -20.93 7.91 16.41
CA ASN A 244 -20.93 8.62 15.12
C ASN A 244 -20.68 10.12 15.24
N GLN A 245 -21.27 10.80 16.25
CA GLN A 245 -21.14 12.26 16.44
C GLN A 245 -19.94 12.67 17.31
N VAL A 246 -19.11 11.74 17.76
CA VAL A 246 -17.89 12.12 18.49
C VAL A 246 -17.04 13.03 17.60
N THR A 247 -16.62 14.15 18.15
CA THR A 247 -15.69 15.09 17.48
C THR A 247 -14.33 15.08 18.16
N THR A 248 -14.23 15.53 19.40
CA THR A 248 -12.98 15.61 20.17
C THR A 248 -13.05 14.89 21.52
N GLY A 249 -14.11 14.09 21.76
CA GLY A 249 -14.19 13.23 22.94
C GLY A 249 -13.13 12.14 22.91
N VAL A 250 -12.52 11.84 24.06
CA VAL A 250 -11.46 10.83 24.21
C VAL A 250 -11.82 9.77 25.25
N GLN A 251 -11.14 8.63 25.20
CA GLN A 251 -11.26 7.55 26.19
C GLN A 251 -12.70 7.00 26.31
N ASN A 252 -13.45 7.00 25.22
CA ASN A 252 -14.81 6.46 25.21
C ASN A 252 -14.82 5.00 24.72
N THR A 253 -15.71 4.20 25.27
CA THR A 253 -15.98 2.82 24.85
C THR A 253 -17.47 2.69 24.48
N PHE A 254 -17.77 2.52 23.19
CA PHE A 254 -19.11 2.37 22.64
C PHE A 254 -19.22 1.02 21.94
N ILE A 255 -20.07 0.12 22.48
CA ILE A 255 -20.25 -1.23 21.94
C ILE A 255 -21.74 -1.47 21.67
N GLY A 256 -22.12 -1.55 20.43
CA GLY A 256 -23.51 -1.71 19.95
C GLY A 256 -23.86 -0.70 18.88
N GLY A 257 -24.80 -1.06 17.97
CA GLY A 257 -25.27 -0.14 16.94
C GLY A 257 -25.86 1.12 17.58
N GLY A 258 -25.45 2.32 17.13
CA GLY A 258 -25.89 3.61 17.68
C GLY A 258 -25.48 3.85 19.13
N SER A 259 -24.61 3.05 19.72
CA SER A 259 -24.13 3.28 21.09
C SER A 259 -23.31 4.57 21.15
N GLY A 260 -23.67 5.50 22.05
CA GLY A 260 -22.97 6.78 22.23
C GLY A 260 -23.02 7.71 21.00
N ASP A 261 -23.97 7.51 20.09
CA ASP A 261 -24.03 8.20 18.80
C ASP A 261 -24.30 9.72 18.89
N ALA A 262 -24.81 10.23 20.01
CA ALA A 262 -25.00 11.66 20.24
C ALA A 262 -23.79 12.35 20.94
N ILE A 263 -22.87 11.59 21.52
CA ILE A 263 -21.69 12.15 22.20
C ILE A 263 -20.84 12.93 21.20
N THR A 264 -20.49 14.16 21.55
CA THR A 264 -19.61 15.02 20.73
C THR A 264 -18.23 15.22 21.37
N THR A 265 -18.15 15.90 22.51
CA THR A 265 -16.91 16.21 23.23
C THR A 265 -16.80 15.48 24.57
N GLY A 266 -17.79 14.66 24.91
CA GLY A 266 -17.80 13.86 26.14
C GLY A 266 -16.63 12.87 26.18
N ALA A 267 -16.06 12.68 27.38
CA ALA A 267 -14.88 11.81 27.55
C ALA A 267 -15.09 10.78 28.66
N SER A 268 -14.34 9.67 28.56
CA SER A 268 -14.33 8.62 29.58
C SER A 268 -15.71 7.95 29.80
N ASN A 269 -16.49 7.83 28.75
CA ASN A 269 -17.81 7.18 28.81
C ASN A 269 -17.73 5.71 28.38
N ALA A 270 -18.51 4.86 29.01
CA ALA A 270 -18.70 3.46 28.63
C ALA A 270 -20.18 3.22 28.34
N ALA A 271 -20.53 2.93 27.07
CA ALA A 271 -21.87 2.59 26.66
C ALA A 271 -21.89 1.22 25.96
N VAL A 272 -22.62 0.27 26.50
CA VAL A 272 -22.70 -1.11 25.99
C VAL A 272 -24.19 -1.48 25.77
N GLY A 273 -24.53 -1.80 24.56
CA GLY A 273 -25.89 -2.13 24.13
C GLY A 273 -26.33 -1.26 22.95
N ALA A 274 -27.28 -1.75 22.15
CA ALA A 274 -27.79 -0.97 21.03
C ALA A 274 -28.52 0.29 21.53
N ASN A 275 -28.19 1.45 20.93
CA ASN A 275 -28.73 2.75 21.30
C ASN A 275 -28.54 3.14 22.79
N SER A 276 -27.53 2.60 23.46
CA SER A 276 -27.17 3.03 24.81
C SER A 276 -26.49 4.42 24.75
N LEU A 277 -26.81 5.32 25.68
CA LEU A 277 -26.26 6.67 25.80
C LEU A 277 -26.47 7.56 24.53
N THR A 278 -27.64 7.49 23.92
CA THR A 278 -27.96 8.19 22.65
C THR A 278 -28.44 9.63 22.81
N SER A 279 -28.62 10.14 24.03
CA SER A 279 -29.14 11.50 24.27
C SER A 279 -28.14 12.43 24.93
N ASP A 280 -27.02 11.93 25.40
CA ASP A 280 -25.97 12.71 26.01
C ASP A 280 -24.96 13.22 24.96
N THR A 281 -24.68 14.51 24.98
CA THR A 281 -23.78 15.13 24.00
C THR A 281 -22.40 15.47 24.59
N LYS A 282 -22.28 15.69 25.88
CA LYS A 282 -21.06 16.18 26.53
C LYS A 282 -20.76 15.49 27.88
N GLY A 283 -21.55 14.49 28.25
CA GLY A 283 -21.37 13.76 29.51
C GLY A 283 -19.96 13.16 29.62
N GLN A 284 -19.49 13.09 30.84
CA GLN A 284 -18.18 12.50 31.16
C GLN A 284 -18.33 11.46 32.27
N ASN A 285 -17.50 10.43 32.22
CA ASN A 285 -17.45 9.35 33.19
C ASN A 285 -18.81 8.63 33.38
N SER A 286 -19.62 8.58 32.32
CA SER A 286 -20.92 7.90 32.32
C SER A 286 -20.76 6.42 31.99
N VAL A 287 -21.56 5.58 32.68
CA VAL A 287 -21.68 4.15 32.33
C VAL A 287 -23.15 3.85 31.98
N ALA A 288 -23.39 3.38 30.80
CA ALA A 288 -24.71 2.96 30.32
C ALA A 288 -24.65 1.53 29.78
N VAL A 289 -25.50 0.65 30.27
CA VAL A 289 -25.60 -0.75 29.82
C VAL A 289 -27.06 -1.07 29.55
N GLY A 290 -27.41 -1.51 28.33
CA GLY A 290 -28.78 -1.89 27.98
C GLY A 290 -29.26 -1.42 26.63
#